data_83ce5b0f5c653249d803bb909099191a
#
_entry.id   83ce5b0f5c653249d803bb909099191a
#
_cell.length_a   1.000
_cell.length_b   1.000
_cell.length_c   1.000
_cell.angle_alpha   90.00
_cell.angle_beta   90.00
_cell.angle_gamma   90.00
#
_symmetry.space_group_name_H-M   'P 1'
#
loop_
_entity.id
_entity.type
_entity.pdbx_description
1 polymer ?
#
loop_
_entity_poly.entity_id
_entity_poly.type
_entity_poly.pdbx_seq_one_letter_code
_entity_poly.pdbx_strand_id
1 'polypeptide(L)'
;MGGSKMFIEVDKRVSILDLLKGIIIQSGNDAAVAIAEYVGGTEDGFVDLMNAYAASLGMNNTLFMNSTGLPNENHLTTAEDLAILTSNFITKFPEIYSLFKEKEFEYGGISSNKLNRNKLLWRDKTSDGVKTGYTSSAGYCLIGSAKRGNMRLITVVAGSDSANNSFSDTQRLLEYGFRSVSYTHLRAHETFRY
;
A
#
# COMPACT_ATOMS: atom_id res chain seq x y z
N MET A 1 16.22 -14.69 4.38
CA MET A 1 14.96 -13.99 4.13
C MET A 1 14.60 -14.08 2.67
N GLY A 2 13.38 -14.50 2.34
CA GLY A 2 12.89 -14.64 0.97
C GLY A 2 12.29 -13.35 0.39
N GLY A 3 11.88 -13.40 -0.90
CA GLY A 3 11.18 -12.31 -1.57
C GLY A 3 12.07 -11.13 -1.98
N SER A 4 11.45 -9.96 -2.10
CA SER A 4 12.12 -8.73 -2.57
C SER A 4 13.00 -8.13 -1.49
N LYS A 5 14.11 -7.51 -1.90
CA LYS A 5 15.09 -6.92 -0.98
C LYS A 5 15.49 -5.53 -1.44
N MET A 6 15.81 -4.67 -0.48
CA MET A 6 16.53 -3.41 -0.65
C MET A 6 18.06 -3.64 -0.68
N PHE A 7 18.52 -4.81 -0.17
CA PHE A 7 19.90 -5.20 -0.02
C PHE A 7 20.68 -4.36 1.00
N ILE A 8 20.06 -4.12 2.16
CA ILE A 8 20.77 -3.52 3.29
C ILE A 8 21.85 -4.49 3.81
N GLU A 9 22.97 -3.92 4.25
CA GLU A 9 24.07 -4.68 4.81
C GLU A 9 23.95 -4.77 6.34
N VAL A 10 24.34 -5.92 6.91
CA VAL A 10 24.41 -6.12 8.36
C VAL A 10 25.40 -5.12 8.96
N ASP A 11 25.13 -4.62 10.15
CA ASP A 11 25.93 -3.63 10.89
C ASP A 11 26.14 -2.28 10.19
N LYS A 12 25.41 -2.00 9.11
CA LYS A 12 25.39 -0.69 8.47
C LYS A 12 24.24 0.17 8.98
N ARG A 13 24.52 1.44 9.22
CA ARG A 13 23.48 2.42 9.52
C ARG A 13 22.75 2.82 8.25
N VAL A 14 21.43 2.69 8.26
CA VAL A 14 20.54 3.10 7.18
C VAL A 14 19.55 4.11 7.72
N SER A 15 19.28 5.17 6.98
CA SER A 15 18.29 6.17 7.42
C SER A 15 16.88 5.56 7.42
N ILE A 16 16.03 6.00 8.36
CA ILE A 16 14.60 5.59 8.38
C ILE A 16 13.92 5.95 7.06
N LEU A 17 14.25 7.09 6.48
CA LEU A 17 13.70 7.51 5.20
C LEU A 17 14.07 6.55 4.06
N ASP A 18 15.33 6.09 4.00
CA ASP A 18 15.76 5.12 2.99
C ASP A 18 15.07 3.77 3.20
N LEU A 19 14.94 3.31 4.45
CA LEU A 19 14.20 2.09 4.76
C LEU A 19 12.73 2.20 4.33
N LEU A 20 12.05 3.32 4.60
CA LEU A 20 10.68 3.55 4.15
C LEU A 20 10.56 3.55 2.62
N LYS A 21 11.48 4.22 1.91
CA LYS A 21 11.52 4.17 0.44
C LYS A 21 11.78 2.76 -0.08
N GLY A 22 12.67 2.02 0.55
CA GLY A 22 12.94 0.61 0.23
C GLY A 22 11.68 -0.26 0.38
N ILE A 23 10.92 -0.09 1.46
CA ILE A 23 9.65 -0.81 1.68
C ILE A 23 8.60 -0.42 0.64
N ILE A 24 8.41 0.87 0.42
CA ILE A 24 7.34 1.41 -0.44
C ILE A 24 7.61 1.09 -1.91
N ILE A 25 8.80 1.37 -2.40
CA ILE A 25 9.14 1.36 -3.82
C ILE A 25 9.65 -0.03 -4.25
N GLN A 26 10.61 -0.56 -3.52
CA GLN A 26 11.27 -1.83 -3.84
C GLN A 26 10.55 -3.04 -3.23
N SER A 27 9.65 -2.81 -2.26
CA SER A 27 9.02 -3.88 -1.48
C SER A 27 10.05 -4.70 -0.68
N GLY A 28 11.08 -4.02 -0.13
CA GLY A 28 12.20 -4.63 0.57
C GLY A 28 11.80 -5.28 1.89
N ASN A 29 11.83 -6.61 1.94
CA ASN A 29 11.52 -7.36 3.17
C ASN A 29 12.58 -7.14 4.24
N ASP A 30 13.84 -7.04 3.85
CA ASP A 30 14.97 -6.72 4.72
C ASP A 30 14.80 -5.34 5.39
N ALA A 31 14.37 -4.34 4.64
CA ALA A 31 14.06 -3.02 5.18
C ALA A 31 12.85 -3.04 6.12
N ALA A 32 11.83 -3.86 5.83
CA ALA A 32 10.67 -4.01 6.70
C ALA A 32 11.04 -4.63 8.05
N VAL A 33 11.85 -5.69 8.05
CA VAL A 33 12.34 -6.31 9.30
C VAL A 33 13.24 -5.35 10.06
N ALA A 34 14.14 -4.62 9.40
CA ALA A 34 15.01 -3.66 10.07
C ALA A 34 14.21 -2.55 10.80
N ILE A 35 13.13 -2.03 10.19
CA ILE A 35 12.24 -1.08 10.86
C ILE A 35 11.47 -1.77 12.01
N ALA A 36 11.00 -2.99 11.78
CA ALA A 36 10.27 -3.73 12.80
C ALA A 36 11.12 -3.96 14.06
N GLU A 37 12.35 -4.42 13.88
CA GLU A 37 13.28 -4.61 15.01
C GLU A 37 13.65 -3.29 15.69
N TYR A 38 13.84 -2.22 14.92
CA TYR A 38 14.16 -0.90 15.48
C TYR A 38 13.03 -0.33 16.33
N VAL A 39 11.78 -0.50 15.91
CA VAL A 39 10.60 0.08 16.59
C VAL A 39 10.07 -0.86 17.68
N GLY A 40 10.00 -2.15 17.41
CA GLY A 40 9.42 -3.17 18.28
C GLY A 40 10.44 -3.85 19.22
N GLY A 41 11.74 -3.58 19.02
CA GLY A 41 12.83 -4.31 19.70
C GLY A 41 13.08 -5.70 19.09
N THR A 42 12.02 -6.35 18.63
CA THR A 42 12.05 -7.59 17.82
C THR A 42 10.96 -7.52 16.74
N GLU A 43 11.05 -8.37 15.71
CA GLU A 43 9.97 -8.46 14.72
C GLU A 43 8.63 -8.87 15.37
N ASP A 44 8.65 -9.83 16.30
CA ASP A 44 7.44 -10.25 17.01
C ASP A 44 6.82 -9.11 17.84
N GLY A 45 7.65 -8.34 18.58
CA GLY A 45 7.18 -7.16 19.30
C GLY A 45 6.57 -6.10 18.38
N PHE A 46 7.10 -5.94 17.16
CA PHE A 46 6.50 -5.06 16.16
C PHE A 46 5.18 -5.60 15.63
N VAL A 47 5.07 -6.92 15.42
CA VAL A 47 3.81 -7.57 15.01
C VAL A 47 2.72 -7.37 16.05
N ASP A 48 3.04 -7.43 17.33
CA ASP A 48 2.10 -7.10 18.40
C ASP A 48 1.60 -5.65 18.28
N LEU A 49 2.51 -4.69 18.00
CA LEU A 49 2.13 -3.29 17.74
C LEU A 49 1.26 -3.15 16.50
N MET A 50 1.57 -3.86 15.41
CA MET A 50 0.74 -3.87 14.20
C MET A 50 -0.68 -4.34 14.49
N ASN A 51 -0.84 -5.44 15.22
CA ASN A 51 -2.14 -5.99 15.57
C ASN A 51 -2.92 -5.08 16.55
N ALA A 52 -2.25 -4.51 17.54
CA ALA A 52 -2.86 -3.55 18.44
C ALA A 52 -3.36 -2.30 17.69
N TYR A 53 -2.58 -1.80 16.73
CA TYR A 53 -2.97 -0.67 15.90
C TYR A 53 -4.14 -1.02 14.97
N ALA A 54 -4.11 -2.18 14.32
CA ALA A 54 -5.21 -2.68 13.49
C ALA A 54 -6.52 -2.75 14.30
N ALA A 55 -6.49 -3.32 15.50
CA ALA A 55 -7.64 -3.38 16.39
C ALA A 55 -8.15 -1.98 16.76
N SER A 56 -7.25 -1.02 17.03
CA SER A 56 -7.62 0.37 17.34
C SER A 56 -8.29 1.10 16.19
N LEU A 57 -8.07 0.66 14.95
CA LEU A 57 -8.71 1.16 13.74
C LEU A 57 -10.04 0.45 13.41
N GLY A 58 -10.41 -0.59 14.16
CA GLY A 58 -11.59 -1.41 13.88
C GLY A 58 -11.39 -2.42 12.75
N MET A 59 -10.16 -2.81 12.44
CA MET A 59 -9.82 -3.84 11.45
C MET A 59 -10.05 -5.24 12.04
N ASN A 60 -11.32 -5.60 12.20
CA ASN A 60 -11.73 -6.78 12.98
C ASN A 60 -11.48 -8.13 12.28
N ASN A 61 -11.13 -8.10 11.01
CA ASN A 61 -10.85 -9.30 10.20
C ASN A 61 -9.38 -9.34 9.73
N THR A 62 -8.49 -8.68 10.48
CA THR A 62 -7.06 -8.62 10.15
C THR A 62 -6.23 -9.19 11.29
N LEU A 63 -5.29 -10.06 10.92
CA LEU A 63 -4.26 -10.56 11.80
C LEU A 63 -2.92 -10.55 11.06
N PHE A 64 -1.96 -9.80 11.56
CA PHE A 64 -0.60 -9.77 11.06
C PHE A 64 0.25 -10.80 11.80
N MET A 65 1.08 -11.54 11.06
CA MET A 65 1.97 -12.58 11.59
C MET A 65 3.46 -12.25 11.37
N ASN A 66 3.77 -11.26 10.54
CA ASN A 66 5.11 -10.76 10.29
C ASN A 66 5.04 -9.35 9.71
N SER A 67 6.17 -8.67 9.67
CA SER A 67 6.30 -7.29 9.17
C SER A 67 6.34 -7.19 7.64
N THR A 68 6.54 -8.30 6.95
CA THR A 68 6.88 -8.35 5.52
C THR A 68 5.70 -8.70 4.61
N GLY A 69 4.68 -9.36 5.14
CA GLY A 69 3.60 -9.95 4.35
C GLY A 69 3.98 -11.29 3.70
N LEU A 70 5.08 -11.93 4.13
CA LEU A 70 5.41 -13.28 3.68
C LEU A 70 4.34 -14.28 4.17
N PRO A 71 4.13 -15.39 3.42
CA PRO A 71 3.06 -16.32 3.71
C PRO A 71 3.10 -16.89 5.12
N ASN A 72 1.94 -16.86 5.79
CA ASN A 72 1.63 -17.58 7.00
C ASN A 72 0.11 -17.87 6.98
N GLU A 73 -0.31 -19.02 7.42
CA GLU A 73 -1.72 -19.46 7.35
C GLU A 73 -2.67 -18.52 8.10
N ASN A 74 -2.20 -17.87 9.16
CA ASN A 74 -2.96 -16.94 9.98
C ASN A 74 -2.77 -15.46 9.57
N HIS A 75 -1.95 -15.16 8.55
CA HIS A 75 -1.73 -13.80 8.08
C HIS A 75 -2.87 -13.41 7.14
N LEU A 76 -3.95 -12.89 7.69
CA LEU A 76 -5.21 -12.65 7.00
C LEU A 76 -5.65 -11.20 7.12
N THR A 77 -6.35 -10.72 6.10
CA THR A 77 -7.01 -9.40 6.08
C THR A 77 -8.18 -9.40 5.11
N THR A 78 -8.93 -8.30 5.07
CA THR A 78 -10.01 -8.06 4.12
C THR A 78 -9.76 -6.80 3.30
N ALA A 79 -10.47 -6.67 2.17
CA ALA A 79 -10.41 -5.45 1.37
C ALA A 79 -10.93 -4.23 2.15
N GLU A 80 -11.93 -4.42 3.00
CA GLU A 80 -12.48 -3.38 3.86
C GLU A 80 -11.45 -2.90 4.89
N ASP A 81 -10.83 -3.81 5.62
CA ASP A 81 -9.81 -3.47 6.62
C ASP A 81 -8.62 -2.74 5.99
N LEU A 82 -8.17 -3.17 4.81
CA LEU A 82 -7.09 -2.49 4.08
C LEU A 82 -7.51 -1.09 3.59
N ALA A 83 -8.77 -0.89 3.24
CA ALA A 83 -9.28 0.44 2.90
C ALA A 83 -9.33 1.36 4.13
N ILE A 84 -9.73 0.84 5.29
CA ILE A 84 -9.71 1.55 6.59
C ILE A 84 -8.26 1.97 6.92
N LEU A 85 -7.32 1.03 6.88
CA LEU A 85 -5.91 1.30 7.13
C LEU A 85 -5.36 2.38 6.20
N THR A 86 -5.63 2.24 4.91
CA THR A 86 -5.13 3.16 3.88
C THR A 86 -5.70 4.56 4.06
N SER A 87 -7.00 4.69 4.32
CA SER A 87 -7.67 5.97 4.57
C SER A 87 -7.09 6.67 5.79
N ASN A 88 -6.90 5.93 6.87
CA ASN A 88 -6.30 6.42 8.10
C ASN A 88 -4.85 6.90 7.86
N PHE A 89 -4.05 6.10 7.15
CA PHE A 89 -2.66 6.42 6.83
C PHE A 89 -2.53 7.71 6.00
N ILE A 90 -3.33 7.84 4.94
CA ILE A 90 -3.34 9.05 4.09
C ILE A 90 -3.69 10.30 4.91
N THR A 91 -4.62 10.17 5.84
CA THR A 91 -5.12 11.31 6.63
C THR A 91 -4.14 11.71 7.73
N LYS A 92 -3.58 10.73 8.44
CA LYS A 92 -2.71 10.98 9.59
C LYS A 92 -1.25 11.25 9.22
N PHE A 93 -0.77 10.68 8.12
CA PHE A 93 0.65 10.73 7.75
C PHE A 93 0.85 11.21 6.30
N PRO A 94 0.31 12.38 5.91
CA PRO A 94 0.34 12.86 4.52
C PRO A 94 1.77 13.06 3.98
N GLU A 95 2.71 13.43 4.83
CA GLU A 95 4.12 13.60 4.44
C GLU A 95 4.75 12.27 4.04
N ILE A 96 4.59 11.23 4.87
CA ILE A 96 5.08 9.88 4.56
C ILE A 96 4.31 9.30 3.39
N TYR A 97 2.99 9.54 3.31
CA TYR A 97 2.19 9.10 2.16
C TYR A 97 2.70 9.67 0.84
N SER A 98 3.29 10.86 0.84
CA SER A 98 3.84 11.46 -0.36
C SER A 98 4.94 10.62 -1.03
N LEU A 99 5.60 9.72 -0.30
CA LEU A 99 6.61 8.80 -0.82
C LEU A 99 6.03 7.75 -1.78
N PHE A 100 4.73 7.41 -1.64
CA PHE A 100 4.10 6.37 -2.46
C PHE A 100 3.97 6.75 -3.94
N LYS A 101 4.00 8.03 -4.27
CA LYS A 101 4.00 8.51 -5.66
C LYS A 101 5.39 8.51 -6.30
N GLU A 102 6.47 8.29 -5.53
CA GLU A 102 7.81 8.21 -6.08
C GLU A 102 7.93 6.99 -6.99
N LYS A 103 8.44 7.21 -8.20
CA LYS A 103 8.49 6.19 -9.24
C LYS A 103 9.73 5.33 -9.19
N GLU A 104 10.80 5.85 -8.60
CA GLU A 104 12.06 5.15 -8.48
C GLU A 104 12.81 5.53 -7.21
N PHE A 105 13.58 4.59 -6.72
CA PHE A 105 14.52 4.76 -5.61
C PHE A 105 15.68 3.81 -5.80
N GLU A 106 16.89 4.31 -5.71
CA GLU A 106 18.12 3.52 -5.79
C GLU A 106 18.84 3.57 -4.44
N TYR A 107 19.26 2.41 -3.96
CA TYR A 107 20.03 2.28 -2.74
C TYR A 107 21.32 1.49 -3.00
N GLY A 108 22.45 1.95 -2.48
CA GLY A 108 23.75 1.27 -2.56
C GLY A 108 24.25 1.04 -3.99
N GLY A 109 23.82 1.84 -4.98
CA GLY A 109 24.18 1.67 -6.39
C GLY A 109 23.50 0.47 -7.08
N ILE A 110 22.52 -0.17 -6.43
CA ILE A 110 21.80 -1.32 -6.98
C ILE A 110 20.60 -0.84 -7.78
N SER A 111 20.74 -0.79 -9.10
CA SER A 111 19.72 -0.29 -10.02
C SER A 111 18.69 -1.34 -10.48
N SER A 112 18.93 -2.63 -10.26
CA SER A 112 18.07 -3.72 -10.75
C SER A 112 16.65 -3.73 -10.17
N ASN A 113 16.43 -3.06 -9.05
CA ASN A 113 15.17 -3.03 -8.32
C ASN A 113 14.65 -1.59 -8.04
N LYS A 114 15.14 -0.60 -8.77
CA LYS A 114 14.88 0.80 -8.48
C LYS A 114 13.45 1.28 -8.78
N LEU A 115 12.73 0.63 -9.70
CA LEU A 115 11.42 1.08 -10.12
C LEU A 115 10.33 0.66 -9.14
N ASN A 116 9.43 1.59 -8.85
CA ASN A 116 8.24 1.29 -8.07
C ASN A 116 7.42 0.18 -8.74
N ARG A 117 7.01 -0.80 -7.95
CA ARG A 117 6.23 -1.95 -8.46
C ARG A 117 4.80 -1.57 -8.79
N ASN A 118 4.29 -0.47 -8.24
CA ASN A 118 2.95 0.03 -8.54
C ASN A 118 2.91 0.72 -9.91
N LYS A 119 2.64 -0.07 -10.97
CA LYS A 119 2.54 0.45 -12.34
C LYS A 119 1.32 1.36 -12.58
N LEU A 120 0.39 1.46 -11.63
CA LEU A 120 -0.71 2.41 -11.69
C LEU A 120 -0.20 3.87 -11.77
N LEU A 121 0.94 4.17 -11.16
CA LEU A 121 1.59 5.48 -11.20
C LEU A 121 1.98 5.95 -12.60
N TRP A 122 2.10 5.03 -13.57
CA TRP A 122 2.36 5.35 -14.98
C TRP A 122 1.10 5.28 -15.84
N ARG A 123 0.10 4.49 -15.42
CA ARG A 123 -1.15 4.28 -16.16
C ARG A 123 -2.18 5.36 -15.89
N ASP A 124 -2.21 5.92 -14.67
CA ASP A 124 -3.14 6.99 -14.28
C ASP A 124 -2.36 8.13 -13.61
N LYS A 125 -2.33 9.29 -14.26
CA LYS A 125 -1.63 10.49 -13.78
C LYS A 125 -2.22 11.06 -12.47
N THR A 126 -3.44 10.67 -12.12
CA THR A 126 -4.13 11.08 -10.89
C THR A 126 -3.85 10.13 -9.72
N SER A 127 -3.22 8.97 -10.01
CA SER A 127 -2.81 8.00 -8.98
C SER A 127 -1.58 8.49 -8.21
N ASP A 128 -1.62 8.32 -6.90
CA ASP A 128 -0.57 8.70 -5.96
C ASP A 128 -0.18 7.60 -4.95
N GLY A 129 -0.67 6.39 -5.18
CA GLY A 129 -0.37 5.23 -4.33
C GLY A 129 -1.14 3.99 -4.77
N VAL A 130 -1.08 2.89 -4.06
CA VAL A 130 -0.45 2.74 -2.75
C VAL A 130 0.57 1.58 -2.85
N LYS A 131 0.12 0.31 -2.76
CA LYS A 131 1.04 -0.82 -2.62
C LYS A 131 0.56 -2.05 -3.38
N THR A 132 1.49 -2.73 -4.02
CA THR A 132 1.32 -4.07 -4.61
C THR A 132 1.70 -5.15 -3.61
N GLY A 133 1.07 -6.31 -3.72
CA GLY A 133 1.43 -7.53 -3.01
C GLY A 133 1.30 -8.74 -3.92
N TYR A 134 2.09 -9.77 -3.66
CA TYR A 134 1.96 -11.06 -4.31
C TYR A 134 2.49 -12.17 -3.42
N THR A 135 1.70 -13.18 -3.24
CA THR A 135 2.12 -14.51 -2.79
C THR A 135 1.38 -15.55 -3.62
N SER A 136 1.87 -16.80 -3.65
CA SER A 136 1.18 -17.88 -4.37
C SER A 136 -0.22 -18.16 -3.83
N SER A 137 -0.44 -17.94 -2.55
CA SER A 137 -1.74 -18.12 -1.89
C SER A 137 -2.69 -16.96 -2.06
N ALA A 138 -2.18 -15.72 -2.03
CA ALA A 138 -3.00 -14.51 -2.11
C ALA A 138 -3.27 -14.04 -3.55
N GLY A 139 -2.52 -14.53 -4.55
CA GLY A 139 -2.54 -13.98 -5.90
C GLY A 139 -1.94 -12.57 -5.97
N TYR A 140 -2.23 -11.85 -7.04
CA TYR A 140 -1.79 -10.47 -7.22
C TYR A 140 -2.76 -9.51 -6.55
N CYS A 141 -2.25 -8.69 -5.63
CA CYS A 141 -3.02 -7.71 -4.87
C CYS A 141 -2.53 -6.30 -5.15
N LEU A 142 -3.46 -5.33 -5.15
CA LEU A 142 -3.14 -3.92 -5.32
C LEU A 142 -4.09 -3.06 -4.48
N ILE A 143 -3.53 -2.23 -3.64
CA ILE A 143 -4.25 -1.08 -3.10
C ILE A 143 -3.90 0.11 -3.98
N GLY A 144 -4.92 0.72 -4.60
CA GLY A 144 -4.80 1.89 -5.45
C GLY A 144 -5.39 3.11 -4.78
N SER A 145 -4.81 4.28 -5.03
CA SER A 145 -5.40 5.57 -4.66
C SER A 145 -5.21 6.56 -5.79
N ALA A 146 -6.25 7.35 -6.04
CA ALA A 146 -6.20 8.46 -6.98
C ALA A 146 -6.96 9.67 -6.44
N LYS A 147 -6.50 10.88 -6.81
CA LYS A 147 -7.13 12.14 -6.43
C LYS A 147 -7.46 12.97 -7.66
N ARG A 148 -8.74 13.31 -7.87
CA ARG A 148 -9.22 14.19 -8.94
C ARG A 148 -9.96 15.38 -8.31
N GLY A 149 -9.38 16.57 -8.43
CA GLY A 149 -9.88 17.75 -7.71
C GLY A 149 -9.85 17.53 -6.19
N ASN A 150 -11.01 17.69 -5.55
CA ASN A 150 -11.17 17.49 -4.10
C ASN A 150 -11.55 16.05 -3.73
N MET A 151 -11.85 15.19 -4.71
CA MET A 151 -12.27 13.83 -4.48
C MET A 151 -11.05 12.89 -4.51
N ARG A 152 -10.95 12.04 -3.49
CA ARG A 152 -10.02 10.92 -3.42
C ARG A 152 -10.80 9.61 -3.37
N LEU A 153 -10.33 8.63 -4.13
CA LEU A 153 -10.82 7.27 -4.06
C LEU A 153 -9.68 6.33 -3.69
N ILE A 154 -10.02 5.31 -2.91
CA ILE A 154 -9.17 4.19 -2.57
C ILE A 154 -9.85 2.93 -3.12
N THR A 155 -9.08 2.06 -3.73
CA THR A 155 -9.53 0.76 -4.23
C THR A 155 -8.65 -0.34 -3.67
N VAL A 156 -9.23 -1.48 -3.38
CA VAL A 156 -8.51 -2.68 -2.95
C VAL A 156 -8.91 -3.82 -3.87
N VAL A 157 -7.93 -4.36 -4.57
CA VAL A 157 -8.06 -5.54 -5.44
C VAL A 157 -7.18 -6.63 -4.86
N ALA A 158 -7.76 -7.79 -4.60
CA ALA A 158 -7.07 -8.96 -4.07
C ALA A 158 -7.37 -10.19 -4.92
N GLY A 159 -6.44 -11.15 -4.95
CA GLY A 159 -6.66 -12.45 -5.59
C GLY A 159 -6.68 -12.43 -7.11
N SER A 160 -6.10 -11.41 -7.77
CA SER A 160 -6.03 -11.41 -9.24
C SER A 160 -5.06 -12.46 -9.76
N ASP A 161 -5.39 -13.04 -10.92
CA ASP A 161 -4.56 -14.06 -11.56
C ASP A 161 -3.24 -13.52 -12.13
N SER A 162 -3.17 -12.22 -12.38
CA SER A 162 -1.98 -11.56 -12.89
C SER A 162 -1.83 -10.12 -12.37
N ALA A 163 -0.58 -9.63 -12.33
CA ALA A 163 -0.31 -8.23 -12.02
C ALA A 163 -1.04 -7.28 -12.97
N ASN A 164 -1.13 -7.64 -14.26
CA ASN A 164 -1.81 -6.78 -15.23
C ASN A 164 -3.31 -6.68 -14.97
N ASN A 165 -3.96 -7.78 -14.57
CA ASN A 165 -5.37 -7.78 -14.19
C ASN A 165 -5.60 -6.92 -12.96
N SER A 166 -4.77 -7.03 -11.91
CA SER A 166 -4.91 -6.20 -10.71
C SER A 166 -4.82 -4.70 -11.03
N PHE A 167 -3.94 -4.27 -11.93
CA PHE A 167 -3.88 -2.88 -12.39
C PHE A 167 -5.11 -2.47 -13.19
N SER A 168 -5.58 -3.32 -14.11
CA SER A 168 -6.74 -3.04 -14.95
C SER A 168 -8.02 -2.94 -14.14
N ASP A 169 -8.22 -3.84 -13.18
CA ASP A 169 -9.38 -3.84 -12.30
C ASP A 169 -9.37 -2.63 -11.35
N THR A 170 -8.20 -2.28 -10.83
CA THR A 170 -8.03 -1.04 -10.05
C THR A 170 -8.41 0.20 -10.86
N GLN A 171 -7.98 0.30 -12.13
CA GLN A 171 -8.35 1.41 -13.01
C GLN A 171 -9.86 1.46 -13.26
N ARG A 172 -10.49 0.31 -13.54
CA ARG A 172 -11.95 0.22 -13.75
C ARG A 172 -12.73 0.66 -12.51
N LEU A 173 -12.30 0.24 -11.32
CA LEU A 173 -12.93 0.65 -10.06
C LEU A 173 -12.80 2.15 -9.81
N LEU A 174 -11.61 2.74 -10.03
CA LEU A 174 -11.41 4.18 -9.93
C LEU A 174 -12.28 4.96 -10.91
N GLU A 175 -12.31 4.55 -12.18
CA GLU A 175 -13.16 5.19 -13.21
C GLU A 175 -14.64 5.09 -12.87
N TYR A 176 -15.09 3.93 -12.41
CA TYR A 176 -16.47 3.73 -11.97
C TYR A 176 -16.81 4.67 -10.80
N GLY A 177 -15.97 4.70 -9.77
CA GLY A 177 -16.21 5.52 -8.59
C GLY A 177 -16.24 7.02 -8.90
N PHE A 178 -15.27 7.53 -9.67
CA PHE A 178 -15.24 8.95 -10.05
C PHE A 178 -16.46 9.35 -10.90
N ARG A 179 -16.91 8.50 -11.82
CA ARG A 179 -18.13 8.76 -12.61
C ARG A 179 -19.40 8.74 -11.76
N SER A 180 -19.53 7.76 -10.87
CA SER A 180 -20.74 7.59 -10.05
C SER A 180 -20.94 8.74 -9.09
N VAL A 181 -19.87 9.22 -8.44
CA VAL A 181 -19.98 10.36 -7.51
C VAL A 181 -20.24 11.65 -8.27
N SER A 182 -19.61 11.88 -9.43
CA SER A 182 -19.89 13.07 -10.25
C SER A 182 -21.36 13.14 -10.68
N TYR A 183 -21.96 11.99 -11.06
CA TYR A 183 -23.37 11.93 -11.44
C TYR A 183 -24.31 12.24 -10.26
N THR A 184 -23.98 11.77 -9.06
CA THR A 184 -24.79 12.04 -7.86
C THR A 184 -24.80 13.53 -7.49
N HIS A 185 -23.67 14.21 -7.64
CA HIS A 185 -23.56 15.65 -7.39
C HIS A 185 -24.34 16.48 -8.42
N LEU A 186 -24.32 16.11 -9.70
CA LEU A 186 -25.09 16.79 -10.74
C LEU A 186 -26.60 16.69 -10.47
N ARG A 187 -27.11 15.52 -10.12
CA ARG A 187 -28.55 15.37 -9.75
C ARG A 187 -28.96 16.15 -8.51
N ALA A 188 -28.10 16.24 -7.50
CA ALA A 188 -28.39 17.04 -6.31
C ALA A 188 -28.54 18.53 -6.62
N HIS A 189 -27.79 19.06 -7.61
CA HIS A 189 -27.93 20.45 -8.06
C HIS A 189 -29.13 20.69 -8.95
N GLU A 190 -29.61 19.70 -9.69
CA GLU A 190 -30.80 19.82 -10.53
C GLU A 190 -32.11 19.77 -9.76
N THR A 191 -32.14 19.16 -8.57
CA THR A 191 -33.34 19.06 -7.72
C THR A 191 -33.66 20.34 -6.90
N PHE A 192 -32.80 21.34 -6.89
CA PHE A 192 -33.00 22.61 -6.19
C PHE A 192 -33.43 23.78 -7.10
N ARG A 193 -33.92 23.51 -8.30
CA ARG A 193 -34.56 24.52 -9.17
C ARG A 193 -36.08 24.29 -9.23
N TYR A 194 -36.78 24.62 -8.14
CA TYR A 194 -38.21 24.96 -8.13
C TYR A 194 -38.44 26.08 -7.16
#